data_0093982174206f1ba5795a92bdfda190
#
_entry.id   0093982174206f1ba5795a92bdfda190
#
_cell.length_a   1.000
_cell.length_b   1.000
_cell.length_c   1.000
_cell.angle_alpha   90.00
_cell.angle_beta   90.00
_cell.angle_gamma   90.00
#
_symmetry.space_group_name_H-M   'P 1'
#
loop_
_entity.id
_entity.type
_entity.pdbx_description
1 polymer ?
#
loop_
_entity_poly.entity_id
_entity_poly.type
_entity_poly.pdbx_seq_one_letter_code
_entity_poly.pdbx_strand_id
1 'polypeptide(L)'
;QLNSVDAEWLDPEGVKRFCPILNIEEAQRYPVLGATLQRRAGTARHDAVAWGFARAADARGVDIIENCEVTGFDTTDGRVTGVQTSRGRIRAPKVAIVVAGHGSVLAEKAGFRLPLESHPLQALVSEPIKPVLDCVVMSNAVHVYVSQSDKGELVIGAGIDTYNSYAQRGSLPVITSQMGALSTLFPMFSRLKMMRNWGGIVDVSPDASPIIGKTPIDGLFFNGGWGTGGFKATPGSGHIFAHTIAQNEPHPLAAPFNLDRFTSGALVDEHGAAAVAH
;
A
#
# COMPACT_ATOMS: atom_id res chain seq x y z
N GLN A 1 -7.10 -18.21 -9.50
CA GLN A 1 -8.34 -18.88 -9.91
C GLN A 1 -9.25 -19.22 -8.73
N LEU A 2 -8.71 -19.70 -7.60
CA LEU A 2 -9.51 -20.00 -6.39
C LEU A 2 -10.33 -18.81 -5.86
N ASN A 3 -9.79 -17.59 -6.03
CA ASN A 3 -10.46 -16.36 -5.61
C ASN A 3 -11.17 -15.66 -6.78
N SER A 4 -11.60 -16.42 -7.80
CA SER A 4 -12.25 -15.88 -9.00
C SER A 4 -11.42 -14.83 -9.77
N VAL A 5 -10.09 -14.88 -9.62
CA VAL A 5 -9.19 -14.05 -10.40
C VAL A 5 -8.94 -14.69 -11.75
N ASP A 6 -9.19 -13.92 -12.78
CA ASP A 6 -9.01 -14.29 -14.19
C ASP A 6 -7.53 -14.12 -14.57
N ALA A 7 -6.71 -15.08 -14.16
CA ALA A 7 -5.27 -15.09 -14.41
C ALA A 7 -4.87 -16.33 -15.23
N GLU A 8 -3.95 -16.16 -16.15
CA GLU A 8 -3.36 -17.20 -16.98
C GLU A 8 -1.86 -17.35 -16.72
N TRP A 9 -1.34 -18.55 -16.95
CA TRP A 9 0.08 -18.82 -16.89
C TRP A 9 0.70 -18.67 -18.29
N LEU A 10 1.82 -17.96 -18.37
CA LEU A 10 2.66 -17.86 -19.56
C LEU A 10 4.00 -18.55 -19.27
N ASP A 11 4.44 -19.43 -20.18
CA ASP A 11 5.80 -19.93 -20.25
C ASP A 11 6.78 -18.81 -20.69
N PRO A 12 8.10 -18.99 -20.63
CA PRO A 12 9.05 -17.96 -21.03
C PRO A 12 8.83 -17.39 -22.42
N GLU A 13 8.52 -18.26 -23.39
CA GLU A 13 8.21 -17.85 -24.76
C GLU A 13 6.91 -17.03 -24.84
N GLY A 14 5.90 -17.40 -24.06
CA GLY A 14 4.66 -16.64 -23.91
C GLY A 14 4.92 -15.27 -23.31
N VAL A 15 5.78 -15.19 -22.29
CA VAL A 15 6.24 -13.92 -21.69
C VAL A 15 6.92 -13.06 -22.74
N LYS A 16 7.83 -13.63 -23.54
CA LYS A 16 8.54 -12.91 -24.61
C LYS A 16 7.61 -12.40 -25.70
N ARG A 17 6.61 -13.20 -26.07
CA ARG A 17 5.58 -12.77 -27.05
C ARG A 17 4.73 -11.63 -26.50
N PHE A 18 4.39 -11.66 -25.20
CA PHE A 18 3.57 -10.63 -24.56
C PHE A 18 4.35 -9.35 -24.29
N CYS A 19 5.59 -9.46 -23.80
CA CYS A 19 6.47 -8.32 -23.50
C CYS A 19 7.83 -8.52 -24.22
N PRO A 20 7.93 -8.14 -25.51
CA PRO A 20 9.10 -8.43 -26.34
C PRO A 20 10.41 -7.82 -25.86
N ILE A 21 10.34 -6.74 -25.07
CA ILE A 21 11.52 -6.07 -24.53
C ILE A 21 12.07 -6.69 -23.24
N LEU A 22 11.32 -7.63 -22.63
CA LEU A 22 11.78 -8.33 -21.43
C LEU A 22 12.91 -9.30 -21.78
N ASN A 23 13.95 -9.30 -20.95
CA ASN A 23 15.04 -10.26 -21.06
C ASN A 23 14.62 -11.59 -20.45
N ILE A 24 14.63 -12.67 -21.25
CA ILE A 24 14.30 -14.03 -20.84
C ILE A 24 15.50 -15.00 -20.97
N GLU A 25 16.72 -14.49 -21.15
CA GLU A 25 17.90 -15.34 -21.33
C GLU A 25 18.10 -16.26 -20.13
N GLU A 26 18.33 -17.55 -20.38
CA GLU A 26 18.54 -18.58 -19.36
C GLU A 26 19.83 -18.37 -18.55
N ALA A 27 20.83 -17.70 -19.12
CA ALA A 27 22.11 -17.45 -18.50
C ALA A 27 22.07 -16.37 -17.38
N GLN A 28 20.91 -15.77 -17.13
CA GLN A 28 20.74 -14.79 -16.05
C GLN A 28 20.84 -15.48 -14.67
N ARG A 29 21.25 -14.71 -13.67
CA ARG A 29 21.25 -15.17 -12.27
C ARG A 29 19.84 -15.59 -11.79
N TYR A 30 18.80 -14.93 -12.30
CA TYR A 30 17.39 -15.20 -12.00
C TYR A 30 16.63 -15.30 -13.32
N PRO A 31 16.69 -16.45 -14.01
CA PRO A 31 16.00 -16.63 -15.28
C PRO A 31 14.49 -16.54 -15.12
N VAL A 32 13.82 -16.05 -16.14
CA VAL A 32 12.36 -15.99 -16.17
C VAL A 32 11.83 -17.38 -16.49
N LEU A 33 11.24 -18.05 -15.50
CA LEU A 33 10.64 -19.38 -15.63
C LEU A 33 9.20 -19.35 -16.17
N GLY A 34 8.58 -18.16 -16.18
CA GLY A 34 7.22 -17.91 -16.62
C GLY A 34 6.62 -16.72 -15.89
N ALA A 35 5.37 -16.43 -16.16
CA ALA A 35 4.63 -15.36 -15.48
C ALA A 35 3.15 -15.70 -15.34
N THR A 36 2.51 -15.12 -14.33
CA THR A 36 1.06 -15.01 -14.27
C THR A 36 0.63 -13.69 -14.90
N LEU A 37 -0.30 -13.75 -15.85
CA LEU A 37 -0.85 -12.58 -16.54
C LEU A 37 -2.30 -12.35 -16.13
N GLN A 38 -2.64 -11.14 -15.74
CA GLN A 38 -4.00 -10.68 -15.54
C GLN A 38 -4.30 -9.57 -16.58
N ARG A 39 -5.03 -9.93 -17.66
CA ARG A 39 -5.26 -9.04 -18.81
C ARG A 39 -6.13 -7.83 -18.48
N ARG A 40 -6.96 -7.91 -17.45
CA ARG A 40 -7.83 -6.82 -17.01
C ARG A 40 -7.21 -5.95 -15.93
N ALA A 41 -6.00 -6.29 -15.47
CA ALA A 41 -5.22 -5.44 -14.58
C ALA A 41 -4.59 -4.26 -15.35
N GLY A 42 -4.07 -3.29 -14.62
CA GLY A 42 -3.45 -2.12 -15.22
C GLY A 42 -2.93 -1.16 -14.15
N THR A 43 -2.68 0.06 -14.57
CA THR A 43 -2.29 1.17 -13.68
C THR A 43 -3.47 2.10 -13.46
N ALA A 44 -3.54 2.67 -12.26
CA ALA A 44 -4.49 3.72 -11.95
C ALA A 44 -3.74 4.98 -11.50
N ARG A 45 -4.24 6.13 -11.89
CA ARG A 45 -3.73 7.41 -11.39
C ARG A 45 -4.22 7.59 -9.95
N HIS A 46 -3.35 7.30 -9.00
CA HIS A 46 -3.67 7.27 -7.57
C HIS A 46 -4.22 8.60 -7.05
N ASP A 47 -3.70 9.73 -7.54
CA ASP A 47 -4.18 11.07 -7.23
C ASP A 47 -5.64 11.28 -7.72
N ALA A 48 -5.94 10.89 -8.95
CA ALA A 48 -7.27 10.98 -9.50
C ALA A 48 -8.28 10.10 -8.74
N VAL A 49 -7.85 8.91 -8.29
CA VAL A 49 -8.68 8.02 -7.46
C VAL A 49 -8.97 8.68 -6.11
N ALA A 50 -7.95 9.22 -5.44
CA ALA A 50 -8.10 9.92 -4.16
C ALA A 50 -9.06 11.12 -4.29
N TRP A 51 -8.87 11.97 -5.31
CA TRP A 51 -9.75 13.09 -5.59
C TRP A 51 -11.17 12.66 -5.98
N GLY A 52 -11.30 11.51 -6.66
CA GLY A 52 -12.62 10.94 -6.99
C GLY A 52 -13.41 10.59 -5.73
N PHE A 53 -12.78 9.89 -4.78
CA PHE A 53 -13.40 9.58 -3.50
C PHE A 53 -13.70 10.85 -2.67
N ALA A 54 -12.75 11.79 -2.60
CA ALA A 54 -12.94 13.03 -1.87
C ALA A 54 -14.14 13.83 -2.38
N ARG A 55 -14.23 14.05 -3.70
CA ARG A 55 -15.40 14.74 -4.30
C ARG A 55 -16.71 14.00 -4.10
N ALA A 56 -16.68 12.67 -4.13
CA ALA A 56 -17.88 11.89 -3.88
C ALA A 56 -18.32 11.94 -2.42
N ALA A 57 -17.41 12.08 -1.48
CA ALA A 57 -17.67 12.28 -0.06
C ALA A 57 -18.23 13.68 0.20
N ASP A 58 -17.59 14.71 -0.33
CA ASP A 58 -18.01 16.11 -0.23
C ASP A 58 -19.44 16.29 -0.76
N ALA A 59 -19.75 15.74 -1.93
CA ALA A 59 -21.11 15.76 -2.51
C ALA A 59 -22.17 15.06 -1.63
N ARG A 60 -21.76 14.30 -0.62
CA ARG A 60 -22.62 13.65 0.38
C ARG A 60 -22.61 14.35 1.74
N GLY A 61 -22.04 15.55 1.82
CA GLY A 61 -22.00 16.37 3.02
C GLY A 61 -20.89 16.03 3.99
N VAL A 62 -19.81 15.40 3.51
CA VAL A 62 -18.59 15.18 4.32
C VAL A 62 -17.70 16.41 4.23
N ASP A 63 -17.43 17.04 5.36
CA ASP A 63 -16.47 18.14 5.45
C ASP A 63 -15.03 17.62 5.37
N ILE A 64 -14.26 18.10 4.40
CA ILE A 64 -12.85 17.79 4.24
C ILE A 64 -12.03 18.97 4.71
N ILE A 65 -11.31 18.82 5.82
CA ILE A 65 -10.54 19.89 6.45
C ILE A 65 -9.05 19.62 6.23
N GLU A 66 -8.49 20.22 5.22
CA GLU A 66 -7.06 20.14 4.91
C GLU A 66 -6.20 20.94 5.89
N ASN A 67 -4.92 20.58 6.03
CA ASN A 67 -3.96 21.24 6.91
C ASN A 67 -4.49 21.36 8.36
N CYS A 68 -5.10 20.28 8.83
CA CYS A 68 -5.70 20.17 10.17
C CYS A 68 -5.13 18.90 10.84
N GLU A 69 -4.00 19.05 11.53
CA GLU A 69 -3.33 17.94 12.19
C GLU A 69 -4.10 17.52 13.44
N VAL A 70 -4.34 16.22 13.61
CA VAL A 70 -4.84 15.63 14.85
C VAL A 70 -3.68 15.50 15.84
N THR A 71 -3.75 16.23 16.94
CA THR A 71 -2.71 16.30 17.97
C THR A 71 -3.02 15.43 19.19
N GLY A 72 -4.29 15.01 19.37
CA GLY A 72 -4.71 14.19 20.49
C GLY A 72 -6.18 13.78 20.39
N PHE A 73 -6.61 12.99 21.39
CA PHE A 73 -7.99 12.50 21.50
C PHE A 73 -8.59 12.94 22.83
N ASP A 74 -9.86 13.28 22.83
CA ASP A 74 -10.64 13.52 24.04
C ASP A 74 -11.38 12.22 24.38
N THR A 75 -11.20 11.73 25.60
CA THR A 75 -11.87 10.51 26.09
C THR A 75 -12.54 10.77 27.44
N THR A 76 -13.66 10.12 27.69
CA THR A 76 -14.36 10.14 28.98
C THR A 76 -14.86 8.73 29.26
N ASP A 77 -14.58 8.19 30.43
CA ASP A 77 -15.00 6.85 30.87
C ASP A 77 -14.69 5.73 29.84
N GLY A 78 -13.49 5.78 29.24
CA GLY A 78 -13.05 4.79 28.26
C GLY A 78 -13.66 4.94 26.86
N ARG A 79 -14.40 6.02 26.60
CA ARG A 79 -15.05 6.32 25.33
C ARG A 79 -14.44 7.56 24.69
N VAL A 80 -14.24 7.56 23.36
CA VAL A 80 -13.85 8.75 22.62
C VAL A 80 -15.01 9.76 22.56
N THR A 81 -14.71 11.03 22.75
CA THR A 81 -15.67 12.13 22.69
C THR A 81 -15.30 13.19 21.66
N GLY A 82 -14.11 13.09 21.09
CA GLY A 82 -13.62 13.98 20.05
C GLY A 82 -12.14 13.88 19.81
N VAL A 83 -11.63 14.82 19.01
CA VAL A 83 -10.22 14.97 18.69
C VAL A 83 -9.76 16.39 18.93
N GLN A 84 -8.51 16.52 19.34
CA GLN A 84 -7.79 17.79 19.40
C GLN A 84 -7.05 17.97 18.09
N THR A 85 -7.15 19.16 17.50
CA THR A 85 -6.50 19.44 16.23
C THR A 85 -5.73 20.76 16.29
N SER A 86 -4.86 20.99 15.31
CA SER A 86 -4.16 22.26 15.11
C SER A 86 -5.11 23.46 14.88
N ARG A 87 -6.40 23.19 14.60
CA ARG A 87 -7.45 24.20 14.37
C ARG A 87 -8.51 24.23 15.46
N GLY A 88 -8.29 23.54 16.59
CA GLY A 88 -9.24 23.47 17.68
C GLY A 88 -9.81 22.07 17.90
N ARG A 89 -10.79 21.94 18.75
CA ARG A 89 -11.42 20.68 19.10
C ARG A 89 -12.59 20.36 18.18
N ILE A 90 -12.69 19.10 17.76
CA ILE A 90 -13.83 18.56 17.04
C ILE A 90 -14.47 17.49 17.92
N ARG A 91 -15.74 17.66 18.26
CA ARG A 91 -16.50 16.69 19.06
C ARG A 91 -17.13 15.64 18.13
N ALA A 92 -16.96 14.38 18.47
CA ALA A 92 -17.56 13.27 17.74
C ALA A 92 -17.71 12.05 18.66
N PRO A 93 -18.85 11.35 18.66
CA PRO A 93 -19.04 10.13 19.45
C PRO A 93 -18.38 8.89 18.80
N LYS A 94 -17.97 9.00 17.56
CA LYS A 94 -17.24 7.97 16.79
C LYS A 94 -16.09 8.65 16.04
N VAL A 95 -14.90 8.09 16.15
CA VAL A 95 -13.68 8.57 15.50
C VAL A 95 -12.98 7.38 14.82
N ALA A 96 -12.44 7.60 13.63
CA ALA A 96 -11.69 6.57 12.91
C ALA A 96 -10.26 7.06 12.62
N ILE A 97 -9.28 6.22 12.91
CA ILE A 97 -7.87 6.43 12.54
C ILE A 97 -7.62 5.70 11.23
N VAL A 98 -7.34 6.44 10.15
CA VAL A 98 -7.08 5.91 8.80
C VAL A 98 -5.93 6.73 8.19
N VAL A 99 -4.72 6.53 8.68
CA VAL A 99 -3.57 7.41 8.42
C VAL A 99 -2.31 6.65 7.97
N ALA A 100 -2.49 5.43 7.47
CA ALA A 100 -1.42 4.55 6.98
C ALA A 100 -0.22 4.52 7.96
N GLY A 101 1.00 4.72 7.50
CA GLY A 101 2.22 4.64 8.29
C GLY A 101 2.31 5.52 9.55
N HIS A 102 1.33 6.40 9.79
CA HIS A 102 1.24 7.19 11.02
C HIS A 102 0.25 6.60 12.05
N GLY A 103 -0.29 5.40 11.78
CA GLY A 103 -1.31 4.75 12.62
C GLY A 103 -0.83 4.51 14.04
N SER A 104 0.39 4.00 14.24
CA SER A 104 0.99 3.78 15.56
C SER A 104 1.18 5.08 16.36
N VAL A 105 1.55 6.16 15.70
CA VAL A 105 1.72 7.48 16.36
C VAL A 105 0.40 8.01 16.91
N LEU A 106 -0.69 7.88 16.14
CA LEU A 106 -2.01 8.31 16.60
C LEU A 106 -2.59 7.37 17.68
N ALA A 107 -2.32 6.07 17.57
CA ALA A 107 -2.71 5.13 18.62
C ALA A 107 -2.04 5.44 19.96
N GLU A 108 -0.75 5.76 19.97
CA GLU A 108 -0.04 6.20 21.19
C GLU A 108 -0.62 7.48 21.77
N LYS A 109 -0.98 8.46 20.93
CA LYS A 109 -1.68 9.67 21.37
C LYS A 109 -3.06 9.39 21.97
N ALA A 110 -3.70 8.30 21.55
CA ALA A 110 -4.96 7.84 22.12
C ALA A 110 -4.78 6.94 23.36
N GLY A 111 -3.55 6.57 23.72
CA GLY A 111 -3.24 5.78 24.92
C GLY A 111 -3.21 4.27 24.73
N PHE A 112 -3.12 3.77 23.50
CA PHE A 112 -2.92 2.35 23.21
C PHE A 112 -1.84 2.11 22.16
N ARG A 113 -1.39 0.87 22.01
CA ARG A 113 -0.36 0.49 21.03
C ARG A 113 -0.93 -0.39 19.94
N LEU A 114 -0.45 -0.16 18.72
CA LEU A 114 -0.64 -1.03 17.58
C LEU A 114 0.67 -1.79 17.30
N PRO A 115 0.62 -3.09 16.96
CA PRO A 115 1.80 -3.85 16.55
C PRO A 115 2.13 -3.55 15.09
N LEU A 116 2.43 -2.31 14.79
CA LEU A 116 2.74 -1.83 13.45
C LEU A 116 4.12 -1.19 13.41
N GLU A 117 4.86 -1.51 12.36
CA GLU A 117 6.13 -0.87 12.02
C GLU A 117 5.97 -0.03 10.75
N SER A 118 6.64 1.13 10.72
CA SER A 118 6.54 2.05 9.59
C SER A 118 7.86 2.10 8.83
N HIS A 119 7.80 1.81 7.51
CA HIS A 119 8.94 1.75 6.63
C HIS A 119 8.76 2.62 5.39
N PRO A 120 9.82 3.29 4.90
CA PRO A 120 9.78 3.95 3.59
C PRO A 120 9.74 2.92 2.47
N LEU A 121 8.69 2.96 1.66
CA LEU A 121 8.60 2.23 0.39
C LEU A 121 8.96 3.19 -0.74
N GLN A 122 10.00 2.85 -1.51
CA GLN A 122 10.57 3.77 -2.47
C GLN A 122 10.14 3.47 -3.90
N ALA A 123 9.99 4.54 -4.67
CA ALA A 123 9.78 4.50 -6.10
C ALA A 123 10.60 5.59 -6.78
N LEU A 124 10.85 5.39 -8.06
CA LEU A 124 11.59 6.33 -8.88
C LEU A 124 10.99 6.43 -10.28
N VAL A 125 11.28 7.53 -10.97
CA VAL A 125 10.90 7.72 -12.38
C VAL A 125 12.10 8.05 -13.21
N SER A 126 12.09 7.53 -14.46
CA SER A 126 13.09 7.85 -15.48
C SER A 126 12.76 9.15 -16.22
N GLU A 127 13.68 9.61 -17.07
CA GLU A 127 13.36 10.51 -18.15
C GLU A 127 12.27 9.90 -19.06
N PRO A 128 11.43 10.73 -19.71
CA PRO A 128 10.40 10.23 -20.61
C PRO A 128 11.01 9.67 -21.90
N ILE A 129 10.49 8.54 -22.34
CA ILE A 129 10.88 7.88 -23.60
C ILE A 129 9.62 7.60 -24.43
N LYS A 130 9.80 7.18 -25.67
CA LYS A 130 8.68 6.71 -26.49
C LYS A 130 7.97 5.52 -25.83
N PRO A 131 6.66 5.34 -26.06
CA PRO A 131 5.94 4.17 -25.56
C PRO A 131 6.57 2.86 -26.06
N VAL A 132 7.02 2.04 -25.12
CA VAL A 132 7.67 0.74 -25.39
C VAL A 132 7.20 -0.36 -24.41
N LEU A 133 6.50 0.01 -23.35
CA LEU A 133 6.01 -0.90 -22.31
C LEU A 133 4.54 -0.56 -22.02
N ASP A 134 3.64 -1.39 -22.52
CA ASP A 134 2.18 -1.24 -22.41
C ASP A 134 1.55 -2.07 -21.27
N CYS A 135 2.38 -2.72 -20.47
CA CYS A 135 1.97 -3.53 -19.34
C CYS A 135 2.78 -3.19 -18.08
N VAL A 136 2.31 -3.67 -16.94
CA VAL A 136 3.10 -3.67 -15.70
C VAL A 136 3.82 -5.01 -15.59
N VAL A 137 5.13 -4.96 -15.44
CA VAL A 137 5.95 -6.13 -15.13
C VAL A 137 6.37 -6.06 -13.67
N MET A 138 6.12 -7.14 -12.94
CA MET A 138 6.54 -7.30 -11.55
C MET A 138 7.36 -8.57 -11.41
N SER A 139 8.51 -8.50 -10.78
CA SER A 139 9.36 -9.65 -10.48
C SER A 139 9.60 -9.76 -8.98
N ASN A 140 9.16 -10.86 -8.40
CA ASN A 140 9.42 -11.16 -6.99
C ASN A 140 10.87 -11.64 -6.77
N ALA A 141 11.50 -12.23 -7.79
CA ALA A 141 12.89 -12.73 -7.68
C ALA A 141 13.91 -11.60 -7.53
N VAL A 142 13.67 -10.44 -8.12
CA VAL A 142 14.55 -9.27 -8.05
C VAL A 142 13.88 -8.05 -7.42
N HIS A 143 12.70 -8.23 -6.82
CA HIS A 143 11.94 -7.22 -6.10
C HIS A 143 11.81 -5.87 -6.82
N VAL A 144 11.22 -5.89 -8.00
CA VAL A 144 10.98 -4.68 -8.79
C VAL A 144 9.66 -4.78 -9.53
N TYR A 145 8.93 -3.68 -9.61
CA TYR A 145 7.92 -3.49 -10.63
C TYR A 145 8.35 -2.37 -11.59
N VAL A 146 7.95 -2.51 -12.83
CA VAL A 146 8.19 -1.54 -13.89
C VAL A 146 6.91 -1.33 -14.68
N SER A 147 6.54 -0.08 -14.87
CA SER A 147 5.46 0.34 -15.76
C SER A 147 5.86 1.61 -16.51
N GLN A 148 5.20 1.91 -17.60
CA GLN A 148 5.40 3.17 -18.31
C GLN A 148 4.18 4.07 -18.14
N SER A 149 4.40 5.33 -17.82
CA SER A 149 3.34 6.33 -17.70
C SER A 149 2.84 6.78 -19.09
N ASP A 150 1.68 7.41 -19.13
CA ASP A 150 1.12 8.05 -20.33
C ASP A 150 1.97 9.22 -20.86
N LYS A 151 2.89 9.72 -20.03
CA LYS A 151 3.84 10.78 -20.42
C LYS A 151 5.20 10.25 -20.87
N GLY A 152 5.40 8.94 -20.79
CA GLY A 152 6.60 8.25 -21.26
C GLY A 152 7.62 7.87 -20.21
N GLU A 153 7.50 8.36 -18.95
CA GLU A 153 8.43 7.96 -17.88
C GLU A 153 8.21 6.51 -17.49
N LEU A 154 9.28 5.78 -17.21
CA LEU A 154 9.19 4.52 -16.48
C LEU A 154 9.00 4.80 -14.99
N VAL A 155 8.02 4.15 -14.40
CA VAL A 155 7.80 4.11 -12.95
C VAL A 155 8.36 2.79 -12.44
N ILE A 156 9.31 2.87 -11.52
CA ILE A 156 10.07 1.73 -11.02
C ILE A 156 9.98 1.74 -9.50
N GLY A 157 9.68 0.61 -8.88
CA GLY A 157 9.51 0.56 -7.43
C GLY A 157 9.58 -0.86 -6.87
N ALA A 158 9.09 -1.02 -5.66
CA ALA A 158 9.06 -2.17 -4.76
C ALA A 158 10.18 -2.21 -3.72
N GLY A 159 11.18 -1.33 -3.76
CA GLY A 159 12.22 -1.29 -2.73
C GLY A 159 11.72 -0.67 -1.44
N ILE A 160 11.98 -1.32 -0.31
CA ILE A 160 11.65 -0.87 1.03
C ILE A 160 12.93 -0.71 1.85
N ASP A 161 13.00 0.32 2.69
CA ASP A 161 14.08 0.41 3.67
C ASP A 161 13.86 -0.61 4.80
N THR A 162 14.93 -1.28 5.21
CA THR A 162 14.89 -2.33 6.24
C THR A 162 14.80 -1.80 7.68
N TYR A 163 14.79 -0.48 7.84
CA TYR A 163 14.71 0.18 9.14
C TYR A 163 13.50 1.10 9.23
N ASN A 164 12.97 1.26 10.42
CA ASN A 164 11.83 2.13 10.68
C ASN A 164 12.20 3.59 10.45
N SER A 165 11.44 4.28 9.62
CA SER A 165 11.66 5.69 9.32
C SER A 165 10.42 6.34 8.73
N TYR A 166 10.32 7.65 8.91
CA TYR A 166 9.35 8.51 8.23
C TYR A 166 9.98 9.36 7.12
N ALA A 167 11.18 8.98 6.65
CA ALA A 167 11.84 9.67 5.55
C ALA A 167 11.09 9.44 4.23
N GLN A 168 10.64 10.51 3.59
CA GLN A 168 9.93 10.46 2.30
C GLN A 168 10.85 10.67 1.11
N ARG A 169 12.11 10.29 1.24
CA ARG A 169 13.13 10.40 0.21
C ARG A 169 13.77 9.04 -0.05
N GLY A 170 14.38 8.88 -1.22
CA GLY A 170 15.10 7.67 -1.55
C GLY A 170 16.41 7.50 -0.81
N SER A 171 16.85 6.25 -0.72
CA SER A 171 18.14 5.86 -0.21
C SER A 171 18.99 5.22 -1.32
N LEU A 172 20.30 5.45 -1.30
CA LEU A 172 21.20 4.92 -2.32
C LEU A 172 21.18 3.38 -2.43
N PRO A 173 21.14 2.61 -1.33
CA PRO A 173 21.04 1.15 -1.41
C PRO A 173 19.82 0.67 -2.19
N VAL A 174 18.64 1.24 -1.91
CA VAL A 174 17.39 0.87 -2.59
C VAL A 174 17.43 1.28 -4.07
N ILE A 175 17.90 2.50 -4.37
CA ILE A 175 18.07 2.96 -5.77
C ILE A 175 18.98 2.01 -6.54
N THR A 176 20.13 1.65 -5.97
CA THR A 176 21.11 0.76 -6.62
C THR A 176 20.52 -0.62 -6.88
N SER A 177 19.79 -1.19 -5.90
CA SER A 177 19.11 -2.47 -6.05
C SER A 177 18.07 -2.44 -7.16
N GLN A 178 17.20 -1.42 -7.17
CA GLN A 178 16.15 -1.27 -8.19
C GLN A 178 16.71 -1.04 -9.59
N MET A 179 17.78 -0.26 -9.71
CA MET A 179 18.45 -0.06 -11.01
C MET A 179 19.14 -1.32 -11.51
N GLY A 180 19.74 -2.11 -10.62
CA GLY A 180 20.28 -3.42 -10.95
C GLY A 180 19.20 -4.38 -11.45
N ALA A 181 18.08 -4.45 -10.74
CA ALA A 181 16.92 -5.26 -11.13
C ALA A 181 16.33 -4.82 -12.48
N LEU A 182 16.15 -3.50 -12.68
CA LEU A 182 15.69 -2.95 -13.96
C LEU A 182 16.61 -3.37 -15.11
N SER A 183 17.93 -3.22 -14.92
CA SER A 183 18.92 -3.54 -15.95
C SER A 183 18.98 -5.04 -16.27
N THR A 184 18.65 -5.89 -15.31
CA THR A 184 18.55 -7.34 -15.49
C THR A 184 17.34 -7.71 -16.34
N LEU A 185 16.17 -7.17 -16.00
CA LEU A 185 14.92 -7.46 -16.71
C LEU A 185 14.82 -6.75 -18.06
N PHE A 186 15.35 -5.54 -18.14
CA PHE A 186 15.26 -4.67 -19.34
C PHE A 186 16.63 -4.03 -19.65
N PRO A 187 17.58 -4.78 -20.22
CA PRO A 187 18.92 -4.24 -20.51
C PRO A 187 18.90 -2.97 -21.36
N MET A 188 17.89 -2.80 -22.20
CA MET A 188 17.72 -1.62 -23.04
C MET A 188 17.53 -0.31 -22.23
N PHE A 189 17.10 -0.41 -20.97
CA PHE A 189 16.88 0.75 -20.10
C PHE A 189 18.09 1.13 -19.25
N SER A 190 19.21 0.41 -19.37
CA SER A 190 20.43 0.64 -18.56
C SER A 190 21.07 2.03 -18.68
N ARG A 191 20.72 2.78 -19.73
CA ARG A 191 21.24 4.14 -19.99
C ARG A 191 20.25 5.26 -19.67
N LEU A 192 19.05 4.93 -19.20
CA LEU A 192 18.06 5.96 -18.87
C LEU A 192 18.49 6.74 -17.63
N LYS A 193 18.20 8.03 -17.65
CA LYS A 193 18.44 8.90 -16.51
C LYS A 193 17.30 8.79 -15.53
N MET A 194 17.64 8.65 -14.25
CA MET A 194 16.69 8.79 -13.17
C MET A 194 16.41 10.28 -12.93
N MET A 195 15.15 10.68 -12.96
CA MET A 195 14.74 12.08 -12.80
C MET A 195 14.33 12.38 -11.37
N ARG A 196 13.68 11.44 -10.70
CA ARG A 196 13.16 11.61 -9.35
C ARG A 196 13.08 10.28 -8.60
N ASN A 197 13.28 10.38 -7.30
CA ASN A 197 13.06 9.29 -6.36
C ASN A 197 12.30 9.84 -5.14
N TRP A 198 11.43 9.05 -4.54
CA TRP A 198 10.69 9.39 -3.33
C TRP A 198 10.37 8.14 -2.50
N GLY A 199 9.99 8.33 -1.24
CA GLY A 199 9.45 7.28 -0.38
C GLY A 199 8.05 7.62 0.09
N GLY A 200 7.18 6.62 0.14
CA GLY A 200 5.92 6.63 0.86
C GLY A 200 6.05 5.81 2.14
N ILE A 201 5.34 6.17 3.20
CA ILE A 201 5.42 5.43 4.44
C ILE A 201 4.34 4.36 4.46
N VAL A 202 4.77 3.10 4.50
CA VAL A 202 3.89 1.95 4.67
C VAL A 202 3.89 1.48 6.13
N ASP A 203 2.79 0.91 6.57
CA ASP A 203 2.60 0.31 7.87
C ASP A 203 2.50 -1.21 7.74
N VAL A 204 3.34 -1.92 8.47
CA VAL A 204 3.46 -3.38 8.39
C VAL A 204 3.08 -3.99 9.73
N SER A 205 2.18 -4.96 9.71
CA SER A 205 1.82 -5.79 10.86
C SER A 205 2.65 -7.07 10.90
N PRO A 206 2.78 -7.74 12.05
CA PRO A 206 3.56 -8.97 12.18
C PRO A 206 3.11 -10.13 11.29
N ASP A 207 1.83 -10.17 10.93
CA ASP A 207 1.24 -11.20 10.06
C ASP A 207 0.96 -10.68 8.64
N ALA A 208 1.56 -9.55 8.26
CA ALA A 208 1.40 -8.89 6.97
C ALA A 208 -0.06 -8.62 6.57
N SER A 209 -0.99 -8.63 7.51
CA SER A 209 -2.43 -8.44 7.29
C SER A 209 -2.94 -7.18 7.96
N PRO A 210 -3.92 -6.47 7.36
CA PRO A 210 -4.41 -5.22 7.91
C PRO A 210 -5.11 -5.40 9.26
N ILE A 211 -5.24 -4.32 9.99
CA ILE A 211 -6.08 -4.23 11.19
C ILE A 211 -7.30 -3.40 10.81
N ILE A 212 -8.49 -3.98 10.95
CA ILE A 212 -9.75 -3.33 10.59
C ILE A 212 -10.77 -3.55 11.71
N GLY A 213 -11.17 -2.49 12.40
CA GLY A 213 -12.21 -2.64 13.40
C GLY A 213 -12.12 -1.70 14.58
N LYS A 214 -12.55 -2.21 15.73
CA LYS A 214 -12.58 -1.49 17.00
C LYS A 214 -11.20 -1.44 17.65
N THR A 215 -10.97 -0.41 18.44
CA THR A 215 -9.82 -0.28 19.32
C THR A 215 -10.25 -0.57 20.78
N PRO A 216 -9.32 -0.61 21.74
CA PRO A 216 -9.67 -0.71 23.15
C PRO A 216 -10.49 0.48 23.70
N ILE A 217 -10.58 1.58 22.96
CA ILE A 217 -11.34 2.77 23.33
C ILE A 217 -12.70 2.72 22.63
N ASP A 218 -13.79 2.72 23.38
CA ASP A 218 -15.13 2.68 22.79
C ASP A 218 -15.38 3.89 21.86
N GLY A 219 -15.97 3.62 20.70
CA GLY A 219 -16.20 4.63 19.67
C GLY A 219 -14.98 5.02 18.85
N LEU A 220 -13.77 4.51 19.18
CA LEU A 220 -12.57 4.71 18.37
C LEU A 220 -12.30 3.49 17.49
N PHE A 221 -12.15 3.70 16.19
CA PHE A 221 -11.96 2.67 15.18
C PHE A 221 -10.61 2.84 14.48
N PHE A 222 -10.09 1.75 13.93
CA PHE A 222 -8.83 1.74 13.20
C PHE A 222 -8.93 0.96 11.87
N ASN A 223 -8.32 1.49 10.82
CA ASN A 223 -8.10 0.78 9.55
C ASN A 223 -6.70 1.14 9.02
N GLY A 224 -5.78 0.19 9.07
CA GLY A 224 -4.39 0.36 8.67
C GLY A 224 -3.62 -0.96 8.72
N GLY A 225 -2.28 -0.91 8.59
CA GLY A 225 -1.45 -2.11 8.54
C GLY A 225 -1.51 -2.81 7.18
N TRP A 226 -1.78 -2.09 6.11
CA TRP A 226 -1.97 -2.63 4.77
C TRP A 226 -0.67 -2.94 4.03
N GLY A 227 0.46 -2.52 4.55
CA GLY A 227 1.74 -2.67 3.88
C GLY A 227 1.70 -2.13 2.44
N THR A 228 2.09 -2.94 1.47
CA THR A 228 2.08 -2.59 0.04
C THR A 228 0.75 -2.91 -0.66
N GLY A 229 -0.20 -3.54 0.04
CA GLY A 229 -1.45 -4.07 -0.52
C GLY A 229 -2.64 -3.10 -0.54
N GLY A 230 -2.56 -1.96 0.14
CA GLY A 230 -3.71 -1.13 0.48
C GLY A 230 -4.45 -0.50 -0.68
N PHE A 231 -3.76 -0.04 -1.72
CA PHE A 231 -4.39 0.70 -2.80
C PHE A 231 -5.51 -0.10 -3.51
N LYS A 232 -5.22 -1.34 -3.90
CA LYS A 232 -6.20 -2.20 -4.57
C LYS A 232 -7.37 -2.61 -3.67
N ALA A 233 -7.15 -2.64 -2.37
CA ALA A 233 -8.17 -3.00 -1.38
C ALA A 233 -9.07 -1.83 -0.97
N THR A 234 -8.75 -0.59 -1.36
CA THR A 234 -9.45 0.64 -0.92
C THR A 234 -10.97 0.55 -1.03
N PRO A 235 -11.60 0.12 -2.15
CA PRO A 235 -13.07 0.09 -2.25
C PRO A 235 -13.70 -0.91 -1.26
N GLY A 236 -13.16 -2.13 -1.18
CA GLY A 236 -13.65 -3.17 -0.28
C GLY A 236 -13.42 -2.81 1.19
N SER A 237 -12.21 -2.37 1.52
CA SER A 237 -11.84 -1.91 2.86
C SER A 237 -12.72 -0.76 3.32
N GLY A 238 -12.94 0.25 2.47
CA GLY A 238 -13.81 1.37 2.80
C GLY A 238 -15.24 0.94 3.09
N HIS A 239 -15.80 0.02 2.30
CA HIS A 239 -17.15 -0.50 2.50
C HIS A 239 -17.30 -1.25 3.83
N ILE A 240 -16.43 -2.24 4.10
CA ILE A 240 -16.52 -3.05 5.32
C ILE A 240 -16.23 -2.23 6.58
N PHE A 241 -15.35 -1.25 6.48
CA PHE A 241 -15.02 -0.37 7.60
C PHE A 241 -16.15 0.63 7.89
N ALA A 242 -16.77 1.21 6.87
CA ALA A 242 -17.96 2.05 7.03
C ALA A 242 -19.11 1.29 7.70
N HIS A 243 -19.35 0.03 7.31
CA HIS A 243 -20.30 -0.85 8.00
C HIS A 243 -19.95 -1.01 9.48
N THR A 244 -18.69 -1.32 9.79
CA THR A 244 -18.21 -1.50 11.16
C THR A 244 -18.44 -0.26 12.02
N ILE A 245 -18.17 0.93 11.49
CA ILE A 245 -18.40 2.19 12.21
C ILE A 245 -19.91 2.45 12.40
N ALA A 246 -20.71 2.24 11.36
CA ALA A 246 -22.14 2.51 11.38
C ALA A 246 -22.85 1.62 12.40
N GLN A 247 -22.63 0.30 12.31
CA GLN A 247 -23.29 -0.69 13.17
C GLN A 247 -22.65 -0.85 14.54
N ASN A 248 -21.43 -0.32 14.74
CA ASN A 248 -20.59 -0.57 15.92
C ASN A 248 -20.25 -2.06 16.12
N GLU A 249 -20.31 -2.83 15.05
CA GLU A 249 -20.01 -4.27 15.01
C GLU A 249 -19.12 -4.58 13.81
N PRO A 250 -18.14 -5.51 13.93
CA PRO A 250 -17.30 -5.90 12.81
C PRO A 250 -18.12 -6.45 11.65
N HIS A 251 -17.84 -6.01 10.45
CA HIS A 251 -18.36 -6.67 9.25
C HIS A 251 -17.83 -8.12 9.20
N PRO A 252 -18.61 -9.15 8.77
CA PRO A 252 -18.13 -10.53 8.73
C PRO A 252 -16.81 -10.74 8.02
N LEU A 253 -16.56 -10.03 6.92
CA LEU A 253 -15.28 -10.08 6.20
C LEU A 253 -14.13 -9.37 6.95
N ALA A 254 -14.41 -8.51 7.92
CA ALA A 254 -13.40 -7.86 8.73
C ALA A 254 -13.10 -8.63 10.02
N ALA A 255 -13.91 -9.59 10.40
CA ALA A 255 -13.79 -10.30 11.69
C ALA A 255 -12.39 -10.91 11.93
N PRO A 256 -11.72 -11.53 10.94
CA PRO A 256 -10.37 -12.05 11.13
C PRO A 256 -9.30 -10.95 11.34
N PHE A 257 -9.56 -9.74 10.90
CA PHE A 257 -8.60 -8.63 10.89
C PHE A 257 -8.70 -7.73 12.13
N ASN A 258 -9.29 -8.24 13.21
CA ASN A 258 -9.38 -7.51 14.48
C ASN A 258 -8.00 -7.34 15.16
N LEU A 259 -7.90 -6.38 16.06
CA LEU A 259 -6.66 -6.12 16.81
C LEU A 259 -6.33 -7.24 17.81
N ASP A 260 -7.35 -7.88 18.40
CA ASP A 260 -7.19 -8.89 19.45
C ASP A 260 -6.49 -10.17 18.96
N ARG A 261 -6.41 -10.38 17.63
CA ARG A 261 -5.71 -11.53 17.04
C ARG A 261 -4.23 -11.60 17.44
N PHE A 262 -3.60 -10.47 17.70
CA PHE A 262 -2.19 -10.41 18.14
C PHE A 262 -2.02 -10.81 19.61
N THR A 263 -3.06 -10.68 20.42
CA THR A 263 -3.04 -11.11 21.82
C THR A 263 -3.48 -12.56 21.95
N SER A 264 -4.45 -12.99 21.15
CA SER A 264 -4.98 -14.36 21.17
C SER A 264 -4.13 -15.36 20.38
N GLY A 265 -3.21 -14.88 19.54
CA GLY A 265 -2.42 -15.71 18.63
C GLY A 265 -3.18 -16.20 17.38
N ALA A 266 -4.42 -15.72 17.15
CA ALA A 266 -5.23 -16.05 15.97
C ALA A 266 -4.79 -15.23 14.75
N LEU A 267 -3.51 -15.27 14.41
CA LEU A 267 -2.94 -14.53 13.29
C LEU A 267 -3.55 -14.99 11.97
N VAL A 268 -3.68 -14.05 11.05
CA VAL A 268 -4.02 -14.36 9.66
C VAL A 268 -2.75 -14.84 8.99
N ASP A 269 -2.73 -16.10 8.57
CA ASP A 269 -1.60 -16.67 7.87
C ASP A 269 -1.72 -16.37 6.38
N GLU A 270 -1.06 -15.33 5.94
CA GLU A 270 -0.98 -14.97 4.53
C GLU A 270 0.31 -15.50 3.90
N HIS A 271 0.41 -16.81 3.70
CA HIS A 271 1.45 -17.39 2.87
C HIS A 271 1.40 -16.81 1.45
N GLY A 272 2.17 -15.79 1.20
CA GLY A 272 2.21 -15.10 -0.08
C GLY A 272 1.61 -13.70 -0.08
N ALA A 273 1.17 -13.19 1.05
CA ALA A 273 0.94 -11.77 1.18
C ALA A 273 2.23 -11.03 0.87
N ALA A 274 2.17 -10.39 -0.26
CA ALA A 274 3.15 -9.45 -0.77
C ALA A 274 4.36 -9.25 0.14
N ALA A 275 5.39 -9.93 -0.16
CA ALA A 275 6.80 -9.66 0.05
C ALA A 275 7.20 -8.29 0.63
N VAL A 276 6.58 -7.87 1.70
CA VAL A 276 7.09 -6.78 2.53
C VAL A 276 8.09 -7.34 3.53
N ALA A 277 8.09 -8.66 3.68
CA ALA A 277 8.87 -9.38 4.66
C ALA A 277 10.22 -9.92 4.11
N HIS A 278 10.76 -9.35 3.05
CA HIS A 278 12.02 -9.87 2.51
C HIS A 278 13.06 -8.80 2.27
#